data_978b4c3bc80a268289dfeefc71baa7ba
#
_entry.id   978b4c3bc80a268289dfeefc71baa7ba
#
_cell.length_a   1.000
_cell.length_b   1.000
_cell.length_c   1.000
_cell.angle_alpha   90.00
_cell.angle_beta   90.00
_cell.angle_gamma   90.00
#
_symmetry.space_group_name_H-M   'P 1'
#
loop_
_entity.id
_entity.type
_entity.pdbx_description
1 polymer ?
#
loop_
_entity_poly.entity_id
_entity_poly.type
_entity_poly.pdbx_seq_one_letter_code
_entity_poly.pdbx_strand_id
1 'polypeptide(L)'
;MNDLHGIVFACRSDANLGELTRPRNTCSLPFGGRYRLIDFMLSNYVNAGITDVGVIVHQSYQSLLDHVGSGKDWDLSRKHGGLRILPPFGYAERGGEYRGNMDALAGVADYLENIRQDYVILAWGDMAVNLPVAEVFQQHLDSGADVTMVCTPSLKGAPRFSEYVEAVSYTHLRAHETCADL
;
A
#
# COMPACT_ATOMS: atom_id res chain seq x y z
N MET A 1 -8.44 12.36 11.10
CA MET A 1 -8.35 10.89 11.05
C MET A 1 -7.08 10.40 11.74
N ASN A 2 -6.99 10.58 13.06
CA ASN A 2 -5.80 10.13 13.80
C ASN A 2 -5.79 8.61 14.07
N ASP A 3 -6.89 7.93 13.75
CA ASP A 3 -7.09 6.51 14.11
C ASP A 3 -6.77 5.54 12.96
N LEU A 4 -6.33 6.07 11.80
CA LEU A 4 -6.00 5.29 10.61
C LEU A 4 -4.52 5.40 10.29
N HIS A 5 -3.86 4.24 10.21
CA HIS A 5 -2.46 4.10 9.82
C HIS A 5 -2.34 3.62 8.37
N GLY A 6 -1.46 4.24 7.58
CA GLY A 6 -1.24 3.85 6.18
C GLY A 6 -0.07 2.89 6.03
N ILE A 7 -0.28 1.79 5.32
CA ILE A 7 0.80 0.90 4.86
C ILE A 7 0.78 0.86 3.33
N VAL A 8 1.93 1.11 2.73
CA VAL A 8 2.12 1.02 1.29
C VAL A 8 3.08 -0.13 0.97
N PHE A 9 2.63 -1.07 0.17
CA PHE A 9 3.50 -2.12 -0.37
C PHE A 9 4.27 -1.59 -1.58
N ALA A 10 5.58 -1.53 -1.46
CA ALA A 10 6.52 -1.19 -2.53
C ALA A 10 7.52 -2.33 -2.80
N CYS A 11 7.03 -3.57 -2.69
CA CYS A 11 7.85 -4.78 -2.83
C CYS A 11 7.70 -5.45 -4.19
N ARG A 12 6.81 -4.99 -5.07
CA ARG A 12 6.64 -5.61 -6.40
C ARG A 12 7.74 -5.20 -7.36
N SER A 13 8.22 -6.20 -8.08
CA SER A 13 9.02 -6.02 -9.29
C SER A 13 8.28 -6.74 -10.41
N ASP A 14 7.84 -6.03 -11.42
CA ASP A 14 7.13 -6.64 -12.55
C ASP A 14 8.12 -6.93 -13.68
N ALA A 15 8.39 -8.20 -13.90
CA ALA A 15 9.27 -8.66 -14.97
C ALA A 15 8.77 -8.27 -16.38
N ASN A 16 7.48 -8.01 -16.53
CA ASN A 16 6.90 -7.59 -17.81
C ASN A 16 7.23 -6.15 -18.20
N LEU A 17 7.71 -5.34 -17.24
CA LEU A 17 8.17 -3.98 -17.50
C LEU A 17 9.65 -3.91 -17.94
N GLY A 18 10.32 -5.06 -18.01
CA GLY A 18 11.65 -5.23 -18.59
C GLY A 18 12.69 -4.25 -18.03
N GLU A 19 13.31 -3.48 -18.92
CA GLU A 19 14.39 -2.54 -18.58
C GLU A 19 13.94 -1.42 -17.62
N LEU A 20 12.65 -1.11 -17.53
CA LEU A 20 12.13 -0.06 -16.66
C LEU A 20 12.28 -0.41 -15.17
N THR A 21 12.13 -1.67 -14.82
CA THR A 21 12.20 -2.16 -13.43
C THR A 21 13.53 -2.78 -13.07
N ARG A 22 14.46 -2.89 -14.01
CA ARG A 22 15.80 -3.43 -13.75
C ARG A 22 16.59 -2.64 -12.69
N PRO A 23 16.67 -1.28 -12.75
CA PRO A 23 17.39 -0.47 -11.76
C PRO A 23 16.52 -0.02 -10.57
N ARG A 24 15.20 -0.27 -10.58
CA ARG A 24 14.26 0.28 -9.61
C ARG A 24 13.00 -0.57 -9.48
N ASN A 25 12.33 -0.50 -8.34
CA ASN A 25 11.03 -1.14 -8.16
C ASN A 25 9.92 -0.39 -8.92
N THR A 26 8.76 -1.06 -9.11
CA THR A 26 7.63 -0.52 -9.87
C THR A 26 7.11 0.79 -9.28
N CYS A 27 7.06 0.93 -7.95
CA CYS A 27 6.56 2.13 -7.27
C CYS A 27 7.39 3.39 -7.57
N SER A 28 8.67 3.22 -7.94
CA SER A 28 9.55 4.34 -8.30
C SER A 28 9.61 4.65 -9.79
N LEU A 29 8.73 4.05 -10.60
CA LEU A 29 8.63 4.37 -12.02
C LEU A 29 8.14 5.80 -12.23
N PRO A 30 8.80 6.58 -13.11
CA PRO A 30 8.34 7.92 -13.47
C PRO A 30 6.99 7.88 -14.16
N PHE A 31 6.11 8.81 -13.78
CA PHE A 31 4.79 9.00 -14.35
C PHE A 31 4.51 10.48 -14.56
N GLY A 32 3.98 10.85 -15.73
CA GLY A 32 3.60 12.23 -16.03
C GLY A 32 4.75 13.26 -15.94
N GLY A 33 5.99 12.84 -16.13
CA GLY A 33 7.18 13.69 -16.19
C GLY A 33 7.88 13.90 -14.84
N ARG A 34 7.19 14.30 -13.76
CA ARG A 34 7.81 14.60 -12.47
C ARG A 34 7.41 13.67 -11.33
N TYR A 35 6.30 12.98 -11.47
CA TYR A 35 5.76 12.09 -10.45
C TYR A 35 6.34 10.67 -10.59
N ARG A 36 6.16 9.88 -9.53
CA ARG A 36 6.33 8.44 -9.53
C ARG A 36 5.05 7.77 -9.09
N LEU A 37 4.89 6.48 -9.37
CA LEU A 37 3.64 5.78 -9.05
C LEU A 37 3.28 5.86 -7.56
N ILE A 38 4.24 5.79 -6.67
CA ILE A 38 4.00 5.89 -5.22
C ILE A 38 3.36 7.22 -4.80
N ASP A 39 3.60 8.29 -5.55
CA ASP A 39 3.13 9.64 -5.19
C ASP A 39 1.59 9.70 -5.14
N PHE A 40 0.92 8.92 -5.98
CA PHE A 40 -0.54 8.85 -6.00
C PHE A 40 -1.09 8.29 -4.69
N MET A 41 -0.52 7.19 -4.21
CA MET A 41 -0.99 6.57 -2.97
C MET A 41 -0.63 7.40 -1.74
N LEU A 42 0.58 7.96 -1.67
CA LEU A 42 0.95 8.87 -0.59
C LEU A 42 0.04 10.11 -0.55
N SER A 43 -0.29 10.66 -1.73
CA SER A 43 -1.21 11.80 -1.85
C SER A 43 -2.63 11.43 -1.41
N ASN A 44 -3.14 10.25 -1.79
CA ASN A 44 -4.44 9.77 -1.33
C ASN A 44 -4.51 9.66 0.20
N TYR A 45 -3.45 9.14 0.83
CA TYR A 45 -3.37 9.02 2.28
C TYR A 45 -3.35 10.37 2.98
N VAL A 46 -2.51 11.28 2.51
CA VAL A 46 -2.40 12.61 3.11
C VAL A 46 -3.67 13.45 2.89
N ASN A 47 -4.28 13.36 1.72
CA ASN A 47 -5.57 14.02 1.45
C ASN A 47 -6.69 13.50 2.36
N ALA A 48 -6.62 12.24 2.78
CA ALA A 48 -7.52 11.68 3.79
C ALA A 48 -7.13 12.03 5.24
N GLY A 49 -6.06 12.79 5.44
CA GLY A 49 -5.59 13.19 6.77
C GLY A 49 -4.78 12.11 7.51
N ILE A 50 -4.29 11.09 6.82
CA ILE A 50 -3.37 10.12 7.39
C ILE A 50 -2.00 10.76 7.50
N THR A 51 -1.42 10.72 8.69
CA THR A 51 -0.14 11.38 9.01
C THR A 51 0.95 10.41 9.46
N ASP A 52 0.65 9.13 9.47
CA ASP A 52 1.58 8.07 9.88
C ASP A 52 1.52 6.95 8.83
N VAL A 53 2.61 6.79 8.07
CA VAL A 53 2.65 5.92 6.90
C VAL A 53 3.92 5.08 6.91
N GLY A 54 3.74 3.76 6.84
CA GLY A 54 4.81 2.79 6.61
C GLY A 54 4.90 2.39 5.13
N VAL A 55 6.09 2.41 4.56
CA VAL A 55 6.32 1.91 3.20
C VAL A 55 7.20 0.67 3.26
N ILE A 56 6.62 -0.49 3.00
CA ILE A 56 7.34 -1.76 2.98
C ILE A 56 8.06 -1.87 1.64
N VAL A 57 9.38 -1.94 1.69
CA VAL A 57 10.24 -2.04 0.51
C VAL A 57 10.95 -3.40 0.49
N HIS A 58 11.44 -3.80 -0.68
CA HIS A 58 12.19 -5.05 -0.83
C HIS A 58 13.47 -4.82 -1.65
N GLN A 59 13.46 -5.11 -2.93
CA GLN A 59 14.63 -4.95 -3.80
C GLN A 59 14.60 -3.63 -4.58
N SER A 60 15.76 -3.19 -5.04
CA SER A 60 15.93 -2.03 -5.94
C SER A 60 15.20 -0.76 -5.47
N TYR A 61 15.16 -0.54 -4.15
CA TYR A 61 14.41 0.57 -3.56
C TYR A 61 15.21 1.88 -3.39
N GLN A 62 16.50 1.90 -3.75
CA GLN A 62 17.33 3.11 -3.62
C GLN A 62 16.70 4.31 -4.35
N SER A 63 16.26 4.12 -5.59
CA SER A 63 15.59 5.15 -6.37
C SER A 63 14.29 5.65 -5.71
N LEU A 64 13.60 4.77 -4.97
CA LEU A 64 12.42 5.15 -4.18
C LEU A 64 12.82 6.03 -3.00
N LEU A 65 13.86 5.63 -2.24
CA LEU A 65 14.38 6.42 -1.12
C LEU A 65 14.81 7.82 -1.55
N ASP A 66 15.54 7.93 -2.66
CA ASP A 66 16.02 9.20 -3.20
C ASP A 66 14.86 10.13 -3.57
N HIS A 67 13.73 9.57 -4.02
CA HIS A 67 12.55 10.33 -4.38
C HIS A 67 11.71 10.74 -3.17
N VAL A 68 11.39 9.79 -2.33
CA VAL A 68 10.48 10.01 -1.20
C VAL A 68 11.18 10.78 -0.07
N GLY A 69 12.48 10.60 0.09
CA GLY A 69 13.29 11.28 1.08
C GLY A 69 12.71 11.12 2.49
N SER A 70 12.50 12.24 3.16
CA SER A 70 11.88 12.29 4.49
C SER A 70 10.35 12.38 4.46
N GLY A 71 9.71 12.34 3.29
CA GLY A 71 8.28 12.57 3.14
C GLY A 71 7.85 14.03 3.23
N LYS A 72 8.81 14.98 3.08
CA LYS A 72 8.54 16.42 3.22
C LYS A 72 7.49 16.92 2.23
N ASP A 73 7.51 16.44 1.02
CA ASP A 73 6.60 16.87 -0.05
C ASP A 73 5.13 16.52 0.24
N TRP A 74 4.89 15.58 1.16
CA TRP A 74 3.57 15.16 1.64
C TRP A 74 3.30 15.59 3.09
N ASP A 75 4.10 16.49 3.68
CA ASP A 75 4.01 16.86 5.10
C ASP A 75 4.09 15.62 6.05
N LEU A 76 4.81 14.59 5.64
CA LEU A 76 5.07 13.38 6.43
C LEU A 76 6.45 13.41 7.12
N SER A 77 7.18 14.52 7.07
CA SER A 77 8.44 14.73 7.80
C SER A 77 8.15 15.21 9.21
N ARG A 78 7.75 14.31 10.11
CA ARG A 78 7.26 14.64 11.45
C ARG A 78 8.14 14.04 12.54
N LYS A 79 8.17 14.67 13.71
CA LYS A 79 8.91 14.17 14.88
C LYS A 79 8.28 12.89 15.46
N HIS A 80 6.96 12.81 15.41
CA HIS A 80 6.17 11.65 15.85
C HIS A 80 5.23 11.25 14.71
N GLY A 81 5.22 9.96 14.36
CA GLY A 81 4.58 9.48 13.14
C GLY A 81 5.37 9.85 11.88
N GLY A 82 4.67 10.17 10.80
CA GLY A 82 5.24 10.52 9.52
C GLY A 82 5.57 9.32 8.65
N LEU A 83 6.45 9.53 7.68
CA LEU A 83 6.84 8.49 6.75
C LEU A 83 7.96 7.63 7.32
N ARG A 84 7.76 6.31 7.27
CA ARG A 84 8.79 5.32 7.62
C ARG A 84 8.99 4.34 6.48
N ILE A 85 10.24 4.16 6.09
CA ILE A 85 10.62 3.10 5.15
C ILE A 85 10.94 1.85 5.96
N LEU A 86 10.35 0.74 5.55
CA LEU A 86 10.42 -0.54 6.25
C LEU A 86 11.13 -1.56 5.33
N PRO A 87 12.45 -1.63 5.36
CA PRO A 87 13.20 -2.65 4.64
C PRO A 87 13.07 -4.03 5.30
N PRO A 88 13.40 -5.11 4.59
CA PRO A 88 13.27 -6.48 5.10
C PRO A 88 14.33 -6.77 6.19
N PHE A 89 14.03 -6.42 7.44
CA PHE A 89 14.88 -6.75 8.57
C PHE A 89 14.69 -8.22 8.98
N GLY A 90 15.78 -8.95 9.22
CA GLY A 90 15.76 -10.31 9.75
C GLY A 90 15.53 -11.44 8.71
N TYR A 91 15.31 -11.13 7.45
CA TYR A 91 15.09 -12.14 6.40
C TYR A 91 16.37 -12.59 5.66
N ALA A 92 17.56 -12.11 6.09
CA ALA A 92 18.83 -12.47 5.47
C ALA A 92 19.08 -14.00 5.43
N GLU A 93 18.58 -14.74 6.42
CA GLU A 93 18.71 -16.20 6.50
C GLU A 93 17.82 -16.97 5.50
N ARG A 94 16.80 -16.33 4.93
CA ARG A 94 15.83 -16.94 3.99
C ARG A 94 15.99 -16.49 2.54
N GLY A 95 17.13 -15.91 2.18
CA GLY A 95 17.38 -15.44 0.81
C GLY A 95 16.78 -14.07 0.49
N GLY A 96 16.20 -13.37 1.47
CA GLY A 96 15.79 -11.97 1.35
C GLY A 96 14.57 -11.70 0.47
N GLU A 97 13.82 -12.71 0.04
CA GLU A 97 12.62 -12.53 -0.80
C GLU A 97 11.32 -12.76 0.00
N TYR A 98 10.40 -11.80 -0.11
CA TYR A 98 9.03 -12.01 0.39
C TYR A 98 8.25 -12.91 -0.57
N ARG A 99 7.58 -13.93 -0.02
CA ARG A 99 6.72 -14.84 -0.80
C ARG A 99 5.39 -14.20 -1.19
N GLY A 100 5.05 -13.07 -0.58
CA GLY A 100 3.82 -12.34 -0.82
C GLY A 100 3.59 -11.26 0.23
N ASN A 101 2.43 -10.60 0.19
CA ASN A 101 2.10 -9.47 1.07
C ASN A 101 2.04 -9.85 2.54
N MET A 102 1.51 -11.03 2.85
CA MET A 102 1.42 -11.51 4.24
C MET A 102 2.81 -11.78 4.82
N ASP A 103 3.73 -12.28 4.00
CA ASP A 103 5.12 -12.49 4.41
C ASP A 103 5.83 -11.14 4.60
N ALA A 104 5.54 -10.15 3.76
CA ALA A 104 6.04 -8.79 3.91
C ALA A 104 5.51 -8.10 5.18
N LEU A 105 4.23 -8.28 5.52
CA LEU A 105 3.64 -7.78 6.77
C LEU A 105 4.26 -8.49 7.99
N ALA A 106 4.42 -9.80 7.93
CA ALA A 106 5.09 -10.55 8.99
C ALA A 106 6.54 -10.09 9.21
N GLY A 107 7.21 -9.68 8.13
CA GLY A 107 8.57 -9.12 8.19
C GLY A 107 8.68 -7.78 8.92
N VAL A 108 7.57 -7.08 9.09
CA VAL A 108 7.49 -5.80 9.79
C VAL A 108 6.57 -5.86 11.02
N ALA A 109 6.36 -7.06 11.57
CA ALA A 109 5.47 -7.28 12.72
C ALA A 109 5.79 -6.37 13.91
N ASP A 110 7.07 -6.26 14.28
CA ASP A 110 7.51 -5.38 15.37
C ASP A 110 7.10 -3.92 15.16
N TYR A 111 7.08 -3.46 13.90
CA TYR A 111 6.59 -2.13 13.58
C TYR A 111 5.07 -2.03 13.76
N LEU A 112 4.33 -3.03 13.27
CA LEU A 112 2.87 -3.05 13.35
C LEU A 112 2.37 -3.14 14.79
N GLU A 113 3.03 -3.88 15.66
CA GLU A 113 2.70 -3.98 17.08
C GLU A 113 2.88 -2.65 17.84
N ASN A 114 3.69 -1.74 17.31
CA ASN A 114 3.98 -0.44 17.91
C ASN A 114 3.20 0.73 17.30
N ILE A 115 2.31 0.50 16.32
CA ILE A 115 1.40 1.55 15.83
C ILE A 115 0.36 1.88 16.89
N ARG A 116 -0.14 3.11 16.86
CA ARG A 116 -1.09 3.63 17.86
C ARG A 116 -2.52 3.70 17.35
N GLN A 117 -2.68 3.58 16.06
CA GLN A 117 -3.95 3.68 15.37
C GLN A 117 -4.70 2.35 15.48
N ASP A 118 -6.02 2.44 15.65
CA ASP A 118 -6.89 1.27 15.77
C ASP A 118 -7.17 0.61 14.41
N TYR A 119 -6.95 1.34 13.31
CA TYR A 119 -7.22 0.87 11.95
C TYR A 119 -5.99 1.00 11.07
N VAL A 120 -5.88 0.08 10.11
CA VAL A 120 -4.80 0.08 9.12
C VAL A 120 -5.38 0.00 7.71
N ILE A 121 -4.94 0.89 6.84
CA ILE A 121 -5.19 0.78 5.40
C ILE A 121 -3.96 0.24 4.69
N LEU A 122 -4.17 -0.81 3.90
CA LEU A 122 -3.14 -1.46 3.11
C LEU A 122 -3.37 -1.15 1.64
N ALA A 123 -2.35 -0.67 0.94
CA ALA A 123 -2.45 -0.44 -0.50
C ALA A 123 -1.13 -0.71 -1.22
N TRP A 124 -1.22 -0.92 -2.54
CA TRP A 124 -0.07 -1.00 -3.42
C TRP A 124 0.42 0.39 -3.81
N GLY A 125 1.72 0.60 -3.80
CA GLY A 125 2.34 1.87 -4.19
C GLY A 125 2.54 2.04 -5.70
N ASP A 126 2.16 1.07 -6.50
CA ASP A 126 2.31 1.06 -7.96
C ASP A 126 1.02 1.37 -8.71
N MET A 127 0.02 1.90 -8.02
CA MET A 127 -1.27 2.28 -8.58
C MET A 127 -1.39 3.79 -8.78
N ALA A 128 -1.67 4.21 -10.02
CA ALA A 128 -2.03 5.59 -10.36
C ALA A 128 -3.55 5.77 -10.26
N VAL A 129 -4.08 5.90 -9.05
CA VAL A 129 -5.51 6.00 -8.77
C VAL A 129 -5.79 7.19 -7.85
N ASN A 130 -6.92 7.85 -8.06
CA ASN A 130 -7.47 8.81 -7.12
C ASN A 130 -8.52 8.10 -6.25
N LEU A 131 -8.11 7.69 -5.05
CA LEU A 131 -8.94 6.92 -4.13
C LEU A 131 -9.51 7.84 -3.04
N PRO A 132 -10.83 7.92 -2.85
CA PRO A 132 -11.45 8.69 -1.76
C PRO A 132 -11.34 7.92 -0.43
N VAL A 133 -10.12 7.82 0.10
CA VAL A 133 -9.81 7.03 1.31
C VAL A 133 -10.67 7.41 2.51
N ALA A 134 -11.01 8.69 2.66
CA ALA A 134 -11.86 9.16 3.75
C ALA A 134 -13.27 8.55 3.69
N GLU A 135 -13.84 8.45 2.51
CA GLU A 135 -15.18 7.87 2.28
C GLU A 135 -15.14 6.35 2.49
N VAL A 136 -14.10 5.69 1.97
CA VAL A 136 -13.88 4.24 2.18
C VAL A 136 -13.77 3.92 3.67
N PHE A 137 -13.03 4.73 4.44
CA PHE A 137 -12.88 4.54 5.87
C PHE A 137 -14.21 4.77 6.62
N GLN A 138 -14.97 5.80 6.25
CA GLN A 138 -16.28 6.03 6.84
C GLN A 138 -17.23 4.84 6.57
N GLN A 139 -17.25 4.33 5.34
CA GLN A 139 -18.03 3.16 4.97
C GLN A 139 -17.62 1.91 5.76
N HIS A 140 -16.31 1.72 6.01
CA HIS A 140 -15.81 0.65 6.87
C HIS A 140 -16.37 0.76 8.29
N LEU A 141 -16.32 1.95 8.89
CA LEU A 141 -16.87 2.19 10.23
C LEU A 141 -18.37 1.94 10.28
N ASP A 142 -19.11 2.43 9.29
CA ASP A 142 -20.57 2.30 9.23
C ASP A 142 -21.02 0.86 9.04
N SER A 143 -20.22 0.05 8.34
CA SER A 143 -20.51 -1.37 8.09
C SER A 143 -20.25 -2.26 9.31
N GLY A 144 -19.36 -1.82 10.22
CA GLY A 144 -18.87 -2.62 11.33
C GLY A 144 -18.13 -3.88 10.93
N ALA A 145 -17.59 -3.91 9.70
CA ALA A 145 -16.84 -5.03 9.16
C ALA A 145 -15.43 -5.09 9.76
N ASP A 146 -14.90 -6.29 9.94
CA ASP A 146 -13.49 -6.47 10.37
C ASP A 146 -12.51 -6.11 9.25
N VAL A 147 -12.89 -6.37 8.00
CA VAL A 147 -12.09 -6.07 6.79
C VAL A 147 -12.99 -5.51 5.70
N THR A 148 -12.57 -4.42 5.08
CA THR A 148 -13.22 -3.85 3.89
C THR A 148 -12.23 -3.88 2.73
N MET A 149 -12.66 -4.42 1.60
CA MET A 149 -11.85 -4.49 0.38
C MET A 149 -12.42 -3.56 -0.67
N VAL A 150 -11.57 -2.70 -1.22
CA VAL A 150 -11.93 -1.83 -2.35
C VAL A 150 -11.64 -2.57 -3.64
N CYS A 151 -12.69 -2.82 -4.42
CA CYS A 151 -12.62 -3.53 -5.68
C CYS A 151 -13.17 -2.67 -6.82
N THR A 152 -12.70 -2.92 -8.03
CA THR A 152 -13.33 -2.40 -9.24
C THR A 152 -14.04 -3.54 -9.95
N PRO A 153 -15.22 -3.30 -10.55
CA PRO A 153 -15.89 -4.33 -11.34
C PRO A 153 -14.97 -4.78 -12.48
N SER A 154 -14.94 -6.08 -12.74
CA SER A 154 -14.08 -6.65 -13.79
C SER A 154 -14.46 -6.09 -15.15
N LEU A 155 -13.55 -5.36 -15.77
CA LEU A 155 -13.69 -4.93 -17.15
C LEU A 155 -13.52 -6.14 -18.08
N LYS A 156 -14.45 -6.36 -19.00
CA LYS A 156 -14.28 -7.35 -20.07
C LYS A 156 -12.98 -7.04 -20.82
N GLY A 157 -12.01 -7.94 -20.77
CA GLY A 157 -10.69 -7.74 -21.36
C GLY A 157 -9.65 -7.14 -20.41
N ALA A 158 -9.88 -7.15 -19.11
CA ALA A 158 -8.88 -6.78 -18.12
C ALA A 158 -7.54 -7.51 -18.39
N PRO A 159 -6.41 -6.82 -18.27
CA PRO A 159 -5.12 -7.43 -18.54
C PRO A 159 -4.87 -8.60 -17.59
N ARG A 160 -4.11 -9.60 -18.06
CA ARG A 160 -3.78 -10.85 -17.31
C ARG A 160 -3.10 -10.63 -15.96
N PHE A 161 -2.81 -9.41 -15.59
CA PHE A 161 -2.10 -9.01 -14.36
C PHE A 161 -3.02 -8.43 -13.27
N SER A 162 -4.33 -8.41 -13.50
CA SER A 162 -5.28 -8.02 -12.47
C SER A 162 -5.37 -9.12 -11.43
N GLU A 163 -5.20 -8.79 -10.17
CA GLU A 163 -5.56 -9.67 -9.08
C GLU A 163 -7.10 -9.73 -9.03
N TYR A 164 -7.65 -10.92 -9.18
CA TYR A 164 -9.08 -11.13 -9.06
C TYR A 164 -9.39 -11.60 -7.66
N VAL A 165 -10.36 -10.97 -7.04
CA VAL A 165 -11.00 -11.47 -5.84
C VAL A 165 -12.33 -12.04 -6.27
N GLU A 166 -12.51 -13.34 -6.09
CA GLU A 166 -13.81 -13.97 -6.22
C GLU A 166 -14.52 -13.81 -4.88
N ALA A 167 -15.56 -12.98 -4.86
CA ALA A 167 -16.41 -12.84 -3.68
C ALA A 167 -17.23 -14.13 -3.52
N VAL A 168 -16.78 -14.99 -2.61
CA VAL A 168 -17.52 -16.21 -2.26
C VAL A 168 -18.30 -15.94 -0.97
N SER A 169 -19.61 -16.04 -1.03
CA SER A 169 -20.46 -15.93 0.16
C SER A 169 -20.29 -17.18 1.02
N TYR A 170 -19.43 -17.11 2.02
CA TYR A 170 -19.34 -18.12 3.07
C TYR A 170 -20.22 -17.75 4.27
N THR A 171 -21.10 -18.64 4.66
CA THR A 171 -22.05 -18.43 5.77
C THR A 171 -21.42 -18.42 7.17
N HIS A 172 -20.11 -18.51 7.31
CA HIS A 172 -19.40 -18.62 8.61
C HIS A 172 -18.19 -17.69 8.82
N LEU A 173 -17.87 -16.81 7.88
CA LEU A 173 -16.89 -15.76 8.11
C LEU A 173 -17.60 -14.42 8.09
N ARG A 174 -17.52 -13.66 9.19
CA ARG A 174 -18.02 -12.29 9.28
C ARG A 174 -17.05 -11.31 8.56
N ALA A 175 -16.76 -11.60 7.32
CA ALA A 175 -16.11 -10.65 6.42
C ALA A 175 -17.20 -10.07 5.53
N HIS A 176 -17.57 -8.84 5.73
CA HIS A 176 -18.42 -8.11 4.79
C HIS A 176 -17.51 -7.52 3.72
N GLU A 177 -17.54 -8.11 2.55
CA GLU A 177 -16.94 -7.54 1.35
C GLU A 177 -17.90 -6.47 0.83
N THR A 178 -17.51 -5.22 0.90
CA THR A 178 -18.20 -4.13 0.22
C THR A 178 -17.46 -3.81 -1.06
N CYS A 179 -18.02 -4.24 -2.20
CA CYS A 179 -17.64 -3.66 -3.49
C CYS A 179 -18.28 -2.28 -3.55
N ALA A 180 -17.46 -1.22 -3.48
CA ALA A 180 -17.92 0.11 -3.81
C ALA A 180 -17.83 0.26 -5.32
N ASP A 181 -18.96 0.47 -5.98
CA ASP A 181 -19.00 0.91 -7.37
C ASP A 181 -18.46 2.35 -7.42
N LEU A 182 -17.23 2.50 -7.93
CA LEU A 182 -16.62 3.77 -8.25
C LEU A 182 -16.88 4.13 -9.71
#